data_6d75bcf321959ea5803a6478fa7bd1b2
#
_entry.id   6d75bcf321959ea5803a6478fa7bd1b2
#
_cell.length_a   1.000
_cell.length_b   1.000
_cell.length_c   1.000
_cell.angle_alpha   90.00
_cell.angle_beta   90.00
_cell.angle_gamma   90.00
#
_symmetry.space_group_name_H-M   'P 1'
#
loop_
_entity.id
_entity.type
_entity.pdbx_description
1 polymer ?
#
loop_
_entity_poly.entity_id
_entity_poly.type
_entity_poly.pdbx_seq_one_letter_code
_entity_poly.pdbx_strand_id
1 'polypeptide(L)'
;MARKAKAQRWTLLKVANLAGLANKVAYEARDRGVLHPEVLSPSDALPLLTFDALRRVSWPRENYARNTPTRFRLWESLAIEQSRIELENVDRRTGLYVHPAGAELAVLPSHHVVTALQLVESDTPHLYLPLGKWAQQVREALENFEAGLHLTTQDTGDGAA
;
A
#
# COMPACT_ATOMS: atom_id res chain seq x y z
N MET A 1 12.34 -13.74 34.94
CA MET A 1 12.21 -12.45 34.19
C MET A 1 11.97 -12.75 32.72
N ALA A 2 10.76 -12.52 32.24
CA ALA A 2 10.45 -12.67 30.83
C ALA A 2 11.24 -11.64 30.01
N ARG A 3 12.13 -12.10 29.12
CA ARG A 3 12.73 -11.25 28.10
C ARG A 3 11.58 -10.69 27.27
N LYS A 4 11.29 -9.39 27.37
CA LYS A 4 10.42 -8.69 26.41
C LYS A 4 10.97 -9.00 25.03
N ALA A 5 10.21 -9.76 24.23
CA ALA A 5 10.51 -9.95 22.83
C ALA A 5 10.69 -8.56 22.23
N LYS A 6 11.88 -8.29 21.69
CA LYS A 6 12.21 -7.03 21.06
C LYS A 6 11.25 -6.86 19.90
N ALA A 7 10.32 -5.92 20.00
CA ALA A 7 9.35 -5.67 18.95
C ALA A 7 10.09 -5.58 17.61
N GLN A 8 9.71 -6.42 16.66
CA GLN A 8 10.41 -6.55 15.40
C GLN A 8 10.29 -5.23 14.63
N ARG A 9 11.41 -4.56 14.45
CA ARG A 9 11.45 -3.28 13.71
C ARG A 9 11.21 -3.54 12.23
N TRP A 10 10.22 -2.87 11.67
CA TRP A 10 9.96 -2.86 10.23
C TRP A 10 10.99 -1.99 9.50
N THR A 11 11.38 -2.43 8.31
CA THR A 11 12.32 -1.74 7.44
C THR A 11 11.72 -1.58 6.05
N LEU A 12 12.26 -0.66 5.25
CA LEU A 12 11.84 -0.46 3.86
C LEU A 12 11.89 -1.78 3.06
N LEU A 13 12.92 -2.59 3.26
CA LEU A 13 13.09 -3.87 2.56
C LEU A 13 12.02 -4.88 2.95
N LYS A 14 11.65 -4.94 4.23
CA LYS A 14 10.57 -5.82 4.69
C LYS A 14 9.22 -5.40 4.12
N VAL A 15 8.92 -4.11 4.11
CA VAL A 15 7.69 -3.57 3.52
C VAL A 15 7.64 -3.84 2.01
N ALA A 16 8.75 -3.61 1.29
CA ALA A 16 8.84 -3.94 -0.13
C ALA A 16 8.60 -5.44 -0.39
N ASN A 17 9.17 -6.31 0.44
CA ASN A 17 8.97 -7.76 0.34
C ASN A 17 7.52 -8.16 0.57
N LEU A 18 6.85 -7.61 1.60
CA LEU A 18 5.42 -7.83 1.81
C LEU A 18 4.56 -7.40 0.63
N ALA A 19 4.93 -6.30 0.00
CA ALA A 19 4.24 -5.78 -1.18
C ALA A 19 4.57 -6.56 -2.47
N GLY A 20 5.54 -7.48 -2.43
CA GLY A 20 6.03 -8.18 -3.62
C GLY A 20 6.72 -7.26 -4.62
N LEU A 21 7.32 -6.18 -4.16
CA LEU A 21 7.96 -5.15 -4.97
C LEU A 21 9.49 -5.16 -4.81
N ALA A 22 10.19 -4.70 -5.84
CA ALA A 22 11.63 -4.52 -5.77
C ALA A 22 12.00 -3.45 -4.72
N ASN A 23 13.12 -3.65 -4.02
CA ASN A 23 13.62 -2.73 -3.01
C ASN A 23 13.76 -1.29 -3.50
N LYS A 24 14.13 -1.11 -4.76
CA LYS A 24 14.23 0.19 -5.42
C LYS A 24 12.94 1.02 -5.29
N VAL A 25 11.78 0.38 -5.40
CA VAL A 25 10.48 1.06 -5.29
C VAL A 25 10.28 1.65 -3.89
N ALA A 26 10.66 0.92 -2.85
CA ALA A 26 10.57 1.41 -1.47
C ALA A 26 11.50 2.59 -1.21
N TYR A 27 12.70 2.59 -1.78
CA TYR A 27 13.63 3.73 -1.69
C TYR A 27 13.08 4.96 -2.43
N GLU A 28 12.54 4.79 -3.64
CA GLU A 28 11.90 5.89 -4.37
C GLU A 28 10.70 6.45 -3.60
N ALA A 29 9.87 5.58 -3.02
CA ALA A 29 8.71 5.96 -2.21
C ALA A 29 9.13 6.76 -0.96
N ARG A 30 10.21 6.34 -0.28
CA ARG A 30 10.82 7.11 0.82
C ARG A 30 11.26 8.50 0.35
N ASP A 31 12.02 8.57 -0.72
CA ASP A 31 12.58 9.83 -1.23
C ASP A 31 11.49 10.82 -1.67
N ARG A 32 10.32 10.30 -2.03
CA ARG A 32 9.13 11.10 -2.35
C ARG A 32 8.20 11.34 -1.16
N GLY A 33 8.55 10.88 0.05
CA GLY A 33 7.76 11.09 1.26
C GLY A 33 6.52 10.21 1.39
N VAL A 34 6.43 9.11 0.63
CA VAL A 34 5.34 8.13 0.76
C VAL A 34 5.57 7.23 1.96
N LEU A 35 6.81 6.81 2.19
CA LEU A 35 7.20 5.98 3.31
C LEU A 35 8.07 6.78 4.29
N HIS A 36 7.81 6.60 5.58
CA HIS A 36 8.56 7.20 6.67
C HIS A 36 9.34 6.13 7.43
N PRO A 37 10.68 6.00 7.23
CA PRO A 37 11.47 4.88 7.77
C PRO A 37 11.43 4.73 9.28
N GLU A 38 11.05 5.78 9.99
CA GLU A 38 11.04 5.84 11.47
C GLU A 38 9.82 5.14 12.08
N VAL A 39 8.71 5.04 11.33
CA VAL A 39 7.41 4.57 11.80
C VAL A 39 6.76 3.52 10.90
N LEU A 40 7.57 2.69 10.26
CA LEU A 40 7.08 1.66 9.33
C LEU A 40 6.30 0.55 10.04
N SER A 41 5.25 0.10 9.38
CA SER A 41 4.40 -1.04 9.75
C SER A 41 4.08 -1.89 8.51
N PRO A 42 3.51 -3.11 8.68
CA PRO A 42 3.03 -3.90 7.55
C PRO A 42 1.99 -3.18 6.67
N SER A 43 1.18 -2.31 7.27
CA SER A 43 0.15 -1.53 6.57
C SER A 43 0.73 -0.56 5.55
N ASP A 44 2.00 -0.16 5.68
CA ASP A 44 2.71 0.70 4.71
C ASP A 44 2.93 0.02 3.35
N ALA A 45 2.69 -1.28 3.24
CA ALA A 45 2.67 -1.98 1.96
C ALA A 45 1.55 -1.47 1.03
N LEU A 46 0.42 -1.00 1.58
CA LEU A 46 -0.69 -0.47 0.78
C LEU A 46 -0.35 0.87 0.09
N PRO A 47 0.12 1.91 0.78
CA PRO A 47 0.58 3.12 0.11
C PRO A 47 1.76 2.87 -0.83
N LEU A 48 2.62 1.88 -0.55
CA LEU A 48 3.70 1.50 -1.45
C LEU A 48 3.17 0.88 -2.75
N LEU A 49 2.19 -0.02 -2.68
CA LEU A 49 1.53 -0.61 -3.84
C LEU A 49 0.77 0.44 -4.65
N THR A 50 0.09 1.36 -3.97
CA THR A 50 -0.59 2.49 -4.61
C THR A 50 0.41 3.38 -5.36
N PHE A 51 1.52 3.72 -4.73
CA PHE A 51 2.61 4.47 -5.36
C PHE A 51 3.15 3.76 -6.60
N ASP A 52 3.44 2.47 -6.51
CA ASP A 52 3.97 1.69 -7.64
C ASP A 52 2.97 1.61 -8.80
N ALA A 53 1.69 1.44 -8.52
CA ALA A 53 0.65 1.45 -9.54
C ALA A 53 0.54 2.81 -10.24
N LEU A 54 0.52 3.89 -9.47
CA LEU A 54 0.31 5.24 -10.00
C LEU A 54 1.52 5.76 -10.81
N ARG A 55 2.74 5.43 -10.42
CA ARG A 55 3.94 5.84 -11.17
C ARG A 55 4.01 5.27 -12.58
N ARG A 56 3.26 4.19 -12.85
CA ARG A 56 3.17 3.55 -14.17
C ARG A 56 2.10 4.15 -15.06
N VAL A 57 1.26 5.01 -14.51
CA VAL A 57 0.16 5.64 -15.24
C VAL A 57 0.60 6.97 -15.83
N SER A 58 0.49 7.10 -17.14
CA SER A 58 0.63 8.37 -17.84
C SER A 58 -0.73 9.02 -18.02
N TRP A 59 -1.08 9.94 -17.11
CA TRP A 59 -2.28 10.78 -17.30
C TRP A 59 -1.91 12.16 -17.84
N PRO A 60 -2.82 12.81 -18.61
CA PRO A 60 -2.57 14.15 -19.12
C PRO A 60 -2.19 15.09 -17.99
N ARG A 61 -1.17 15.88 -18.25
CA ARG A 61 -0.61 16.83 -17.28
C ARG A 61 -1.42 18.12 -17.23
N GLU A 62 -2.72 18.06 -17.08
CA GLU A 62 -3.52 19.26 -16.90
C GLU A 62 -3.30 19.79 -15.48
N ASN A 63 -2.91 21.07 -15.39
CA ASN A 63 -2.77 21.86 -14.15
C ASN A 63 -1.55 21.63 -13.26
N TYR A 64 -0.36 21.56 -13.85
CA TYR A 64 0.83 21.89 -13.07
C TYR A 64 0.96 23.41 -12.90
N ALA A 65 0.84 23.90 -11.67
CA ALA A 65 1.44 25.17 -11.31
C ALA A 65 2.95 25.04 -11.57
N ARG A 66 3.47 25.77 -12.56
CA ARG A 66 4.84 25.66 -13.11
C ARG A 66 5.97 25.82 -12.08
N ASN A 67 5.68 26.22 -10.85
CA ASN A 67 6.67 26.63 -9.86
C ASN A 67 6.57 25.91 -8.51
N THR A 68 5.77 24.86 -8.36
CA THR A 68 5.75 24.06 -7.13
C THR A 68 6.52 22.78 -7.36
N PRO A 69 7.56 22.46 -6.56
CA PRO A 69 8.21 21.16 -6.57
C PRO A 69 7.32 20.13 -5.88
N THR A 70 6.06 20.05 -6.27
CA THR A 70 5.16 18.99 -5.84
C THR A 70 5.62 17.71 -6.51
N ARG A 71 6.21 16.84 -5.72
CA ARG A 71 6.73 15.55 -6.16
C ARG A 71 5.62 14.62 -6.68
N PHE A 72 4.37 14.98 -6.40
CA PHE A 72 3.17 14.28 -6.86
C PHE A 72 2.12 15.25 -7.39
N ARG A 73 1.30 14.74 -8.30
CA ARG A 73 0.06 15.38 -8.69
C ARG A 73 -0.92 15.31 -7.51
N LEU A 74 -1.86 16.25 -7.44
CA LEU A 74 -2.82 16.30 -6.33
C LEU A 74 -3.56 14.96 -6.17
N TRP A 75 -4.04 14.37 -7.26
CA TRP A 75 -4.78 13.12 -7.22
C TRP A 75 -3.90 11.92 -6.80
N GLU A 76 -2.62 11.91 -7.13
CA GLU A 76 -1.67 10.89 -6.67
C GLU A 76 -1.48 10.98 -5.17
N SER A 77 -1.31 12.19 -4.64
CA SER A 77 -1.17 12.42 -3.20
C SER A 77 -2.43 12.00 -2.44
N LEU A 78 -3.60 12.34 -2.95
CA LEU A 78 -4.88 11.94 -2.35
C LEU A 78 -5.08 10.42 -2.36
N ALA A 79 -4.72 9.76 -3.47
CA ALA A 79 -4.81 8.30 -3.57
C ALA A 79 -3.86 7.61 -2.57
N ILE A 80 -2.64 8.08 -2.44
CA ILE A 80 -1.66 7.57 -1.47
C ILE A 80 -2.16 7.76 -0.05
N GLU A 81 -2.68 8.95 0.30
CA GLU A 81 -3.25 9.19 1.63
C GLU A 81 -4.45 8.31 1.94
N GLN A 82 -5.36 8.11 1.01
CA GLN A 82 -6.51 7.24 1.21
C GLN A 82 -6.15 5.75 1.27
N SER A 83 -5.00 5.35 0.75
CA SER A 83 -4.48 3.99 0.87
C SER A 83 -3.83 3.69 2.24
N ARG A 84 -3.65 4.70 3.08
CA ARG A 84 -3.11 4.54 4.45
C ARG A 84 -4.18 4.01 5.40
N ILE A 85 -4.47 2.73 5.27
CA ILE A 85 -5.46 2.03 6.09
C ILE A 85 -4.76 0.86 6.75
N GLU A 86 -5.07 0.62 8.02
CA GLU A 86 -4.58 -0.57 8.71
C GLU A 86 -5.07 -1.85 8.01
N LEU A 87 -4.16 -2.78 7.78
CA LEU A 87 -4.44 -4.01 7.01
C LEU A 87 -5.68 -4.77 7.52
N GLU A 88 -5.87 -4.83 8.82
CA GLU A 88 -6.99 -5.48 9.49
C GLU A 88 -8.34 -4.81 9.21
N ASN A 89 -8.33 -3.54 8.85
CA ASN A 89 -9.54 -2.75 8.58
C ASN A 89 -9.93 -2.74 7.10
N VAL A 90 -9.14 -3.36 6.23
CA VAL A 90 -9.41 -3.38 4.78
C VAL A 90 -10.22 -4.62 4.41
N ASP A 91 -11.49 -4.43 4.04
CA ASP A 91 -12.31 -5.50 3.47
C ASP A 91 -11.78 -5.87 2.07
N ARG A 92 -11.89 -7.17 1.73
CA ARG A 92 -11.43 -7.69 0.42
C ARG A 92 -12.12 -7.03 -0.79
N ARG A 93 -13.26 -6.39 -0.57
CA ARG A 93 -14.03 -5.66 -1.59
C ARG A 93 -13.71 -4.18 -1.67
N THR A 94 -12.78 -3.70 -0.83
CA THR A 94 -12.37 -2.31 -0.85
C THR A 94 -11.64 -1.99 -2.15
N GLY A 95 -12.08 -0.98 -2.84
CA GLY A 95 -11.44 -0.43 -4.02
C GLY A 95 -11.14 1.06 -3.85
N LEU A 96 -10.13 1.54 -4.53
CA LEU A 96 -9.81 2.95 -4.63
C LEU A 96 -10.01 3.39 -6.07
N TYR A 97 -10.98 4.26 -6.29
CA TYR A 97 -11.25 4.87 -7.59
C TYR A 97 -10.52 6.19 -7.67
N VAL A 98 -9.59 6.31 -8.60
CA VAL A 98 -8.73 7.48 -8.77
C VAL A 98 -9.10 8.19 -10.06
N HIS A 99 -9.32 9.50 -10.00
CA HIS A 99 -9.64 10.34 -11.15
C HIS A 99 -8.95 11.70 -11.02
N PRO A 100 -8.87 12.51 -12.10
CA PRO A 100 -8.11 13.77 -12.09
C PRO A 100 -8.53 14.80 -11.04
N ALA A 101 -9.78 14.73 -10.55
CA ALA A 101 -10.30 15.65 -9.53
C ALA A 101 -10.06 15.15 -8.10
N GLY A 102 -9.56 13.95 -7.89
CA GLY A 102 -9.30 13.40 -6.56
C GLY A 102 -9.29 11.88 -6.54
N ALA A 103 -9.42 11.32 -5.34
CA ALA A 103 -9.49 9.90 -5.11
C ALA A 103 -10.62 9.57 -4.13
N GLU A 104 -11.36 8.51 -4.41
CA GLU A 104 -12.45 8.03 -3.57
C GLU A 104 -12.19 6.60 -3.14
N LEU A 105 -12.31 6.35 -1.83
CA LEU A 105 -12.28 5.00 -1.27
C LEU A 105 -13.67 4.39 -1.35
N ALA A 106 -13.82 3.31 -2.10
CA ALA A 106 -15.07 2.59 -2.21
C ALA A 106 -14.97 1.18 -1.61
N VAL A 107 -15.91 0.87 -0.75
CA VAL A 107 -16.21 -0.51 -0.35
C VAL A 107 -17.38 -0.97 -1.20
N LEU A 108 -17.24 -2.09 -1.93
CA LEU A 108 -18.25 -2.60 -2.86
C LEU A 108 -19.12 -3.72 -2.23
N PRO A 109 -19.93 -3.46 -1.19
CA PRO A 109 -21.04 -4.34 -0.84
C PRO A 109 -22.14 -4.16 -1.89
N SER A 110 -23.04 -5.11 -2.00
CA SER A 110 -24.10 -5.13 -3.03
C SER A 110 -24.96 -3.86 -3.10
N HIS A 111 -25.11 -3.15 -1.98
CA HIS A 111 -25.90 -1.91 -1.93
C HIS A 111 -25.14 -0.64 -2.41
N HIS A 112 -23.84 -0.74 -2.68
CA HIS A 112 -23.05 0.35 -3.27
C HIS A 112 -22.84 0.21 -4.79
N VAL A 113 -23.52 -0.71 -5.43
CA VAL A 113 -23.48 -0.91 -6.89
C VAL A 113 -23.85 0.38 -7.62
N VAL A 114 -24.76 1.19 -7.07
CA VAL A 114 -25.17 2.49 -7.66
C VAL A 114 -24.00 3.45 -7.79
N THR A 115 -23.15 3.57 -6.76
CA THR A 115 -21.95 4.44 -6.80
C THR A 115 -20.94 3.94 -7.83
N ALA A 116 -20.72 2.62 -7.90
CA ALA A 116 -19.84 2.03 -8.89
C ALA A 116 -20.38 2.23 -10.33
N LEU A 117 -21.68 2.09 -10.54
CA LEU A 117 -22.34 2.35 -11.83
C LEU A 117 -22.24 3.83 -12.23
N GLN A 118 -22.41 4.75 -11.29
CA GLN A 118 -22.24 6.19 -11.56
C GLN A 118 -20.81 6.52 -12.02
N LEU A 119 -19.80 5.87 -11.44
CA LEU A 119 -18.41 6.02 -11.87
C LEU A 119 -18.18 5.44 -13.27
N VAL A 120 -18.82 4.31 -13.59
CA VAL A 120 -18.72 3.66 -14.91
C VAL A 120 -19.44 4.48 -15.98
N GLU A 121 -20.55 5.12 -15.65
CA GLU A 121 -21.31 6.00 -16.56
C GLU A 121 -20.70 7.40 -16.71
N SER A 122 -19.70 7.72 -15.90
CA SER A 122 -18.99 9.00 -16.00
C SER A 122 -18.12 9.05 -17.26
N ASP A 123 -18.22 10.13 -18.01
CA ASP A 123 -17.33 10.41 -19.15
C ASP A 123 -15.87 10.70 -18.71
N THR A 124 -15.64 10.82 -17.43
CA THR A 124 -14.30 11.09 -16.87
C THR A 124 -13.53 9.79 -16.71
N PRO A 125 -12.36 9.63 -17.34
CA PRO A 125 -11.51 8.47 -17.12
C PRO A 125 -11.13 8.33 -15.66
N HIS A 126 -11.22 7.12 -15.11
CA HIS A 126 -10.81 6.79 -13.75
C HIS A 126 -9.99 5.51 -13.73
N LEU A 127 -9.15 5.39 -12.72
CA LEU A 127 -8.33 4.22 -12.45
C LEU A 127 -8.90 3.50 -11.22
N TYR A 128 -9.08 2.21 -11.32
CA TYR A 128 -9.45 1.37 -10.19
C TYR A 128 -8.24 0.68 -9.60
N LEU A 129 -8.01 0.87 -8.29
CA LEU A 129 -6.96 0.20 -7.53
C LEU A 129 -7.59 -0.79 -6.54
N PRO A 130 -7.27 -2.10 -6.63
CA PRO A 130 -7.92 -3.12 -5.83
C PRO A 130 -7.30 -3.26 -4.43
N LEU A 131 -7.47 -2.27 -3.56
CA LEU A 131 -6.86 -2.24 -2.23
C LEU A 131 -7.20 -3.48 -1.39
N GLY A 132 -8.43 -3.95 -1.44
CA GLY A 132 -8.85 -5.13 -0.69
C GLY A 132 -8.11 -6.40 -1.11
N LYS A 133 -7.90 -6.58 -2.41
CA LYS A 133 -7.10 -7.67 -2.96
C LYS A 133 -5.63 -7.55 -2.51
N TRP A 134 -5.06 -6.36 -2.59
CA TRP A 134 -3.69 -6.11 -2.15
C TRP A 134 -3.53 -6.35 -0.65
N ALA A 135 -4.47 -5.88 0.17
CA ALA A 135 -4.44 -6.11 1.61
C ALA A 135 -4.47 -7.61 1.96
N GLN A 136 -5.27 -8.40 1.24
CA GLN A 136 -5.28 -9.85 1.41
C GLN A 136 -3.93 -10.47 1.06
N GLN A 137 -3.33 -10.09 -0.07
CA GLN A 137 -2.01 -10.58 -0.48
C GLN A 137 -0.93 -10.21 0.53
N VAL A 138 -0.97 -9.00 1.07
CA VAL A 138 -0.03 -8.55 2.10
C VAL A 138 -0.21 -9.32 3.41
N ARG A 139 -1.46 -9.58 3.82
CA ARG A 139 -1.73 -10.41 5.01
C ARG A 139 -1.19 -11.83 4.87
N GLU A 140 -1.42 -12.46 3.72
CA GLU A 140 -0.87 -13.80 3.42
C GLU A 140 0.67 -13.80 3.43
N ALA A 141 1.29 -12.79 2.84
CA ALA A 141 2.74 -12.63 2.86
C ALA A 141 3.27 -12.39 4.29
N LEU A 142 2.54 -11.65 5.12
CA LEU A 142 2.90 -11.40 6.51
C LEU A 142 2.82 -12.69 7.34
N GLU A 143 1.79 -13.49 7.18
CA GLU A 143 1.65 -14.79 7.84
C GLU A 143 2.80 -15.73 7.44
N ASN A 144 3.16 -15.80 6.18
CA ASN A 144 4.28 -16.58 5.69
C ASN A 144 5.63 -16.09 6.24
N PHE A 145 5.79 -14.79 6.35
CA PHE A 145 6.99 -14.18 6.91
C PHE A 145 7.14 -14.52 8.40
N GLU A 146 6.07 -14.43 9.18
CA GLU A 146 6.04 -14.80 10.59
C GLU A 146 6.29 -16.29 10.79
N ALA A 147 5.68 -17.15 9.97
CA ALA A 147 5.92 -18.60 10.00
C ALA A 147 7.39 -18.93 9.66
N GLY A 148 8.00 -18.26 8.69
CA GLY A 148 9.42 -18.42 8.35
C GLY A 148 10.36 -18.01 9.47
N LEU A 149 10.02 -16.98 10.24
CA LEU A 149 10.78 -16.58 11.42
C LEU A 149 10.73 -17.64 12.54
N HIS A 150 9.58 -18.27 12.74
CA HIS A 150 9.44 -19.36 13.71
C HIS A 150 10.28 -20.59 13.32
N LEU A 151 10.37 -20.90 12.03
CA LEU A 151 11.20 -22.01 11.54
C LEU A 151 12.70 -21.73 11.73
N THR A 152 13.16 -20.51 11.46
CA THR A 152 14.57 -20.14 11.66
C THR A 152 14.99 -20.09 13.12
N THR A 153 14.10 -19.80 14.05
CA THR A 153 14.38 -19.82 15.48
C THR A 153 14.42 -21.25 16.05
N GLN A 154 13.74 -22.20 15.44
CA GLN A 154 13.78 -23.62 15.87
C GLN A 154 15.03 -24.33 15.37
N ASP A 155 15.57 -23.94 14.21
CA ASP A 155 16.73 -24.62 13.61
C ASP A 155 18.07 -24.19 14.25
N THR A 156 18.12 -23.11 15.02
CA THR A 156 19.28 -22.70 15.79
C THR A 156 19.36 -23.31 17.19
N GLY A 157 18.37 -24.08 17.59
CA GLY A 157 18.29 -24.70 18.91
C GLY A 157 18.92 -26.10 19.04
N ASP A 158 19.16 -26.79 17.93
CA ASP A 158 19.54 -28.22 17.92
C ASP A 158 20.95 -28.51 17.38
N GLY A 159 21.77 -27.49 17.27
CA GLY A 159 23.15 -27.60 16.74
C GLY A 159 24.28 -27.53 17.77
N ALA A 160 24.01 -27.74 19.05
CA ALA A 160 25.01 -27.79 20.12
C ALA A 160 24.99 -29.13 20.84
N ALA A 161 25.61 -30.10 20.23
CA ALA A 161 26.09 -31.28 20.93
C ALA A 161 27.60 -31.41 20.74
#